data_a87a5a08e577fa2dc7d684fed235c53a
#
_entry.id   a87a5a08e577fa2dc7d684fed235c53a
#
_cell.length_a   1.000
_cell.length_b   1.000
_cell.length_c   1.000
_cell.angle_alpha   90.00
_cell.angle_beta   90.00
_cell.angle_gamma   90.00
#
_symmetry.space_group_name_H-M   'P 1'
#
loop_
_entity.id
_entity.type
_entity.pdbx_description
1 polymer ?
#
loop_
_entity_poly.entity_id
_entity_poly.type
_entity_poly.pdbx_seq_one_letter_code
_entity_poly.pdbx_strand_id
1 'polypeptide(L)'
;EFQGITGRPVHVITNGYSGARNRKGQPEGPFRLAHIGSLLSGRNPVALWKALDGLVRSHAGFGSDLEIELTGVVSEEVLQSLRDHHLEPYLKLHPYVPHARALDMQRHAQVLLLLEINAPQTRGIIPGKLFEYMAASRPVLGIGPAGWEAGALLQRCGCGASFEYDQEDAIAA
;
A
#
# COMPACT_ATOMS: atom_id res chain seq x y z
N GLU A 1 1.40 -1.81 -27.65
CA GLU A 1 2.48 -2.82 -27.69
C GLU A 1 1.97 -4.13 -28.32
N PHE A 2 0.98 -4.82 -27.74
CA PHE A 2 0.47 -6.09 -28.27
C PHE A 2 -0.12 -6.01 -29.68
N GLN A 3 -0.73 -4.88 -30.05
CA GLN A 3 -1.23 -4.69 -31.43
C GLN A 3 -0.07 -4.64 -32.44
N GLY A 4 1.06 -4.04 -32.08
CA GLY A 4 2.28 -4.04 -32.90
C GLY A 4 2.91 -5.42 -33.04
N ILE A 5 2.83 -6.26 -31.99
CA ILE A 5 3.37 -7.62 -32.00
C ILE A 5 2.49 -8.57 -32.82
N THR A 6 1.17 -8.48 -32.69
CA THR A 6 0.23 -9.45 -33.25
C THR A 6 -0.31 -9.07 -34.65
N GLY A 7 -0.20 -7.80 -35.03
CA GLY A 7 -0.83 -7.23 -36.23
C GLY A 7 -2.37 -7.29 -36.22
N ARG A 8 -2.99 -7.62 -35.08
CA ARG A 8 -4.44 -7.76 -34.92
C ARG A 8 -5.00 -6.70 -33.97
N PRO A 9 -6.30 -6.34 -34.05
CA PRO A 9 -6.94 -5.50 -33.06
C PRO A 9 -6.78 -6.10 -31.65
N VAL A 10 -6.34 -5.27 -30.70
CA VAL A 10 -6.16 -5.66 -29.28
C VAL A 10 -7.08 -4.80 -28.44
N HIS A 11 -7.89 -5.44 -27.62
CA HIS A 11 -8.75 -4.78 -26.65
C HIS A 11 -8.16 -4.98 -25.24
N VAL A 12 -7.99 -3.89 -24.51
CA VAL A 12 -7.53 -3.91 -23.12
C VAL A 12 -8.75 -4.00 -22.22
N ILE A 13 -8.84 -5.08 -21.45
CA ILE A 13 -9.87 -5.28 -20.42
C ILE A 13 -9.13 -5.36 -19.09
N THR A 14 -9.32 -4.36 -18.25
CA THR A 14 -8.69 -4.30 -16.93
C THR A 14 -9.48 -5.10 -15.90
N ASN A 15 -8.81 -5.49 -14.81
CA ASN A 15 -9.48 -6.01 -13.64
C ASN A 15 -10.45 -4.96 -13.08
N GLY A 16 -11.48 -5.41 -12.38
CA GLY A 16 -12.48 -4.57 -11.74
C GLY A 16 -12.83 -5.11 -10.36
N TYR A 17 -13.74 -4.43 -9.70
CA TYR A 17 -14.29 -4.80 -8.41
C TYR A 17 -15.80 -5.00 -8.53
N SER A 18 -16.31 -6.11 -7.99
CA SER A 18 -17.73 -6.39 -7.88
C SER A 18 -18.16 -6.25 -6.41
N GLY A 19 -18.74 -5.13 -6.04
CA GLY A 19 -19.23 -4.90 -4.68
C GLY A 19 -19.69 -3.47 -4.45
N ALA A 20 -20.50 -3.25 -3.41
CA ALA A 20 -20.94 -1.91 -3.03
C ALA A 20 -19.80 -1.11 -2.40
N ARG A 21 -19.60 0.14 -2.82
CA ARG A 21 -18.74 1.10 -2.11
C ARG A 21 -19.26 1.27 -0.69
N ASN A 22 -18.41 1.06 0.29
CA ASN A 22 -18.75 1.26 1.69
C ASN A 22 -18.38 2.70 2.08
N ARG A 23 -19.38 3.60 2.11
CA ARG A 23 -19.22 5.00 2.56
C ARG A 23 -19.44 5.13 4.08
N LYS A 24 -18.87 4.25 4.88
CA LYS A 24 -18.87 4.48 6.34
C LYS A 24 -17.79 5.51 6.67
N GLY A 25 -18.06 6.33 7.69
CA GLY A 25 -17.21 7.43 8.13
C GLY A 25 -15.74 7.08 8.41
N GLN A 26 -14.97 8.04 8.87
CA GLN A 26 -13.58 7.83 9.25
C GLN A 26 -13.51 6.68 10.27
N PRO A 27 -12.55 5.74 10.16
CA PRO A 27 -12.35 4.72 11.16
C PRO A 27 -11.94 5.37 12.48
N GLU A 28 -12.55 4.92 13.56
CA GLU A 28 -12.17 5.33 14.92
C GLU A 28 -10.93 4.55 15.36
N GLY A 29 -10.17 5.11 16.32
CA GLY A 29 -9.02 4.48 16.93
C GLY A 29 -7.68 4.98 16.38
N PRO A 30 -6.60 4.21 16.56
CA PRO A 30 -5.24 4.61 16.22
C PRO A 30 -5.05 4.82 14.72
N PHE A 31 -3.98 5.56 14.36
CA PHE A 31 -3.56 5.73 12.97
C PHE A 31 -3.01 4.43 12.42
N ARG A 32 -3.83 3.69 11.73
CA ARG A 32 -3.54 2.35 11.23
C ARG A 32 -3.11 2.40 9.77
N LEU A 33 -1.83 2.15 9.51
CA LEU A 33 -1.27 1.92 8.18
C LEU A 33 -1.30 0.42 7.90
N ALA A 34 -2.14 -0.03 6.96
CA ALA A 34 -2.35 -1.46 6.75
C ALA A 34 -1.91 -1.94 5.36
N HIS A 35 -1.12 -3.01 5.32
CA HIS A 35 -0.84 -3.78 4.11
C HIS A 35 -1.45 -5.17 4.23
N ILE A 36 -2.33 -5.53 3.29
CA ILE A 36 -3.00 -6.83 3.31
C ILE A 36 -2.55 -7.63 2.08
N GLY A 37 -1.87 -8.74 2.35
CA GLY A 37 -1.21 -9.62 1.39
C GLY A 37 0.25 -9.83 1.73
N SER A 38 0.93 -10.72 0.99
CA SER A 38 2.35 -11.01 1.23
C SER A 38 3.23 -9.78 0.95
N LEU A 39 4.13 -9.50 1.88
CA LEU A 39 5.14 -8.44 1.79
C LEU A 39 6.53 -9.08 1.78
N LEU A 40 7.05 -9.32 0.58
CA LEU A 40 8.35 -9.93 0.37
C LEU A 40 9.42 -8.86 0.12
N SER A 41 10.69 -9.25 0.21
CA SER A 41 11.87 -8.38 0.12
C SER A 41 11.87 -7.43 -1.09
N GLY A 42 11.43 -7.89 -2.26
CA GLY A 42 11.34 -7.06 -3.47
C GLY A 42 10.34 -5.90 -3.40
N ARG A 43 9.54 -5.81 -2.33
CA ARG A 43 8.58 -4.73 -2.06
C ARG A 43 8.85 -4.01 -0.74
N ASN A 44 10.05 -4.13 -0.17
CA ASN A 44 10.41 -3.48 1.09
C ASN A 44 10.54 -1.95 0.93
N PRO A 45 9.61 -1.13 1.46
CA PRO A 45 9.62 0.31 1.26
C PRO A 45 10.47 1.02 2.32
N VAL A 46 11.79 0.88 2.28
CA VAL A 46 12.72 1.42 3.28
C VAL A 46 12.55 2.92 3.51
N ALA A 47 12.30 3.70 2.45
CA ALA A 47 12.05 5.14 2.57
C ALA A 47 10.81 5.45 3.43
N LEU A 48 9.75 4.63 3.32
CA LEU A 48 8.57 4.77 4.19
C LEU A 48 8.92 4.46 5.65
N TRP A 49 9.72 3.42 5.91
CA TRP A 49 10.12 3.10 7.28
C TRP A 49 10.93 4.22 7.91
N LYS A 50 11.86 4.82 7.17
CA LYS A 50 12.61 6.00 7.62
C LYS A 50 11.71 7.20 7.87
N ALA A 51 10.78 7.50 6.97
CA ALA A 51 9.83 8.60 7.14
C ALA A 51 8.98 8.42 8.42
N LEU A 52 8.45 7.21 8.65
CA LEU A 52 7.68 6.91 9.86
C LEU A 52 8.52 7.03 11.16
N ASP A 53 9.75 6.53 11.17
CA ASP A 53 10.68 6.69 12.31
C ASP A 53 10.96 8.18 12.57
N GLY A 54 11.18 8.97 11.52
CA GLY A 54 11.33 10.43 11.62
C GLY A 54 10.09 11.12 12.22
N LEU A 55 8.90 10.74 11.78
CA LEU A 55 7.63 11.27 12.29
C LEU A 55 7.41 10.90 13.75
N VAL A 56 7.69 9.66 14.14
CA VAL A 56 7.60 9.21 15.54
C VAL A 56 8.49 10.05 16.46
N ARG A 57 9.69 10.41 16.01
CA ARG A 57 10.63 11.21 16.80
C ARG A 57 10.29 12.71 16.83
N SER A 58 9.74 13.24 15.74
CA SER A 58 9.54 14.69 15.59
C SER A 58 8.15 15.17 16.01
N HIS A 59 7.14 14.30 16.02
CA HIS A 59 5.76 14.66 16.33
C HIS A 59 5.30 13.99 17.62
N ALA A 60 5.18 14.79 18.67
CA ALA A 60 4.70 14.31 19.97
C ALA A 60 3.32 13.66 19.84
N GLY A 61 3.19 12.43 20.35
CA GLY A 61 1.93 11.66 20.31
C GLY A 61 1.75 10.79 19.08
N PHE A 62 2.45 11.03 17.97
CA PHE A 62 2.29 10.20 16.77
C PHE A 62 2.63 8.73 17.02
N GLY A 63 3.73 8.45 17.75
CA GLY A 63 4.11 7.08 18.09
C GLY A 63 3.09 6.36 18.99
N SER A 64 2.36 7.08 19.85
CA SER A 64 1.30 6.46 20.67
C SER A 64 0.04 6.13 19.86
N ASP A 65 -0.12 6.73 18.70
CA ASP A 65 -1.26 6.55 17.81
C ASP A 65 -0.96 5.63 16.61
N LEU A 66 0.32 5.43 16.28
CA LEU A 66 0.74 4.64 15.11
C LEU A 66 0.53 3.14 15.32
N GLU A 67 -0.14 2.49 14.36
CA GLU A 67 -0.18 1.05 14.19
C GLU A 67 0.20 0.67 12.74
N ILE A 68 1.22 -0.16 12.57
CA ILE A 68 1.62 -0.73 11.28
C ILE A 68 1.07 -2.15 11.21
N GLU A 69 -0.01 -2.37 10.46
CA GLU A 69 -0.63 -3.68 10.32
C GLU A 69 -0.19 -4.38 9.03
N LEU A 70 0.54 -5.50 9.17
CA LEU A 70 0.94 -6.34 8.06
C LEU A 70 0.22 -7.68 8.13
N THR A 71 -0.57 -8.00 7.11
CA THR A 71 -1.38 -9.23 7.07
C THR A 71 -0.92 -10.15 5.95
N GLY A 72 -0.57 -11.38 6.28
CA GLY A 72 -0.04 -12.39 5.35
C GLY A 72 1.42 -12.71 5.64
N VAL A 73 2.13 -13.23 4.64
CA VAL A 73 3.54 -13.58 4.78
C VAL A 73 4.40 -12.31 4.67
N VAL A 74 5.22 -12.06 5.68
CA VAL A 74 6.21 -10.97 5.68
C VAL A 74 7.61 -11.57 5.70
N SER A 75 8.48 -11.16 4.79
CA SER A 75 9.86 -11.67 4.76
C SER A 75 10.69 -11.14 5.92
N GLU A 76 11.68 -11.92 6.38
CA GLU A 76 12.58 -11.52 7.46
C GLU A 76 13.33 -10.23 7.14
N GLU A 77 13.66 -9.98 5.89
CA GLU A 77 14.31 -8.74 5.45
C GLU A 77 13.44 -7.49 5.70
N VAL A 78 12.12 -7.59 5.49
CA VAL A 78 11.19 -6.51 5.83
C VAL A 78 11.09 -6.32 7.34
N LEU A 79 11.01 -7.41 8.10
CA LEU A 79 10.98 -7.35 9.56
C LEU A 79 12.27 -6.74 10.13
N GLN A 80 13.42 -7.11 9.57
CA GLN A 80 14.71 -6.52 9.96
C GLN A 80 14.73 -5.02 9.65
N SER A 81 14.25 -4.62 8.47
CA SER A 81 14.16 -3.22 8.09
C SER A 81 13.29 -2.40 9.05
N LEU A 82 12.18 -2.95 9.54
CA LEU A 82 11.34 -2.31 10.56
C LEU A 82 12.06 -2.18 11.91
N ARG A 83 12.83 -3.20 12.32
CA ARG A 83 13.68 -3.14 13.53
C ARG A 83 14.76 -2.07 13.42
N ASP A 84 15.46 -2.03 12.28
CA ASP A 84 16.53 -1.06 12.01
C ASP A 84 16.03 0.41 12.06
N HIS A 85 14.75 0.61 11.78
CA HIS A 85 14.08 1.92 11.87
C HIS A 85 13.21 2.08 13.14
N HIS A 86 13.42 1.28 14.18
CA HIS A 86 12.77 1.38 15.48
C HIS A 86 11.23 1.29 15.43
N LEU A 87 10.67 0.64 14.40
CA LEU A 87 9.21 0.55 14.18
C LEU A 87 8.59 -0.73 14.75
N GLU A 88 9.38 -1.65 15.29
CA GLU A 88 8.88 -2.90 15.88
C GLU A 88 7.81 -2.70 16.97
N PRO A 89 7.89 -1.69 17.87
CA PRO A 89 6.86 -1.45 18.88
C PRO A 89 5.48 -1.12 18.31
N TYR A 90 5.41 -0.62 17.07
CA TYR A 90 4.17 -0.22 16.38
C TYR A 90 3.64 -1.30 15.44
N LEU A 91 4.38 -2.42 15.30
CA LEU A 91 4.09 -3.47 14.33
C LEU A 91 3.06 -4.46 14.87
N LYS A 92 2.02 -4.73 14.07
CA LYS A 92 1.05 -5.79 14.28
C LYS A 92 1.08 -6.76 13.10
N LEU A 93 1.50 -7.99 13.36
CA LEU A 93 1.53 -9.06 12.37
C LEU A 93 0.28 -9.93 12.48
N HIS A 94 -0.38 -10.11 11.36
CA HIS A 94 -1.50 -11.01 11.23
C HIS A 94 -1.16 -12.13 10.23
N PRO A 95 -1.49 -13.38 10.53
CA PRO A 95 -1.33 -14.47 9.58
C PRO A 95 -2.27 -14.27 8.39
N TYR A 96 -2.24 -15.20 7.44
CA TYR A 96 -3.24 -15.24 6.38
C TYR A 96 -4.66 -15.27 6.98
N VAL A 97 -5.53 -14.42 6.47
CA VAL A 97 -6.93 -14.31 6.90
C VAL A 97 -7.88 -14.59 5.74
N PRO A 98 -9.11 -15.09 6.00
CA PRO A 98 -10.14 -15.23 4.98
C PRO A 98 -10.47 -13.87 4.32
N HIS A 99 -10.85 -13.88 3.04
CA HIS A 99 -11.11 -12.68 2.24
C HIS A 99 -12.11 -11.71 2.90
N ALA A 100 -13.18 -12.23 3.52
CA ALA A 100 -14.16 -11.39 4.23
C ALA A 100 -13.51 -10.59 5.38
N ARG A 101 -12.56 -11.21 6.10
CA ARG A 101 -11.81 -10.54 7.17
C ARG A 101 -10.82 -9.53 6.58
N ALA A 102 -10.17 -9.84 5.47
CA ALA A 102 -9.29 -8.91 4.76
C ALA A 102 -10.05 -7.64 4.35
N LEU A 103 -11.25 -7.78 3.79
CA LEU A 103 -12.10 -6.64 3.45
C LEU A 103 -12.53 -5.82 4.67
N ASP A 104 -12.77 -6.46 5.80
CA ASP A 104 -13.06 -5.78 7.05
C ASP A 104 -11.86 -4.97 7.56
N MET A 105 -10.66 -5.55 7.56
CA MET A 105 -9.42 -4.87 7.92
C MET A 105 -9.14 -3.66 7.01
N GLN A 106 -9.34 -3.80 5.70
CA GLN A 106 -9.22 -2.68 4.75
C GLN A 106 -10.12 -1.49 5.15
N ARG A 107 -11.33 -1.74 5.62
CA ARG A 107 -12.29 -0.69 5.99
C ARG A 107 -11.92 0.02 7.29
N HIS A 108 -11.18 -0.63 8.17
CA HIS A 108 -10.78 -0.10 9.47
C HIS A 108 -9.38 0.55 9.45
N ALA A 109 -8.67 0.47 8.35
CA ALA A 109 -7.40 1.18 8.17
C ALA A 109 -7.64 2.69 7.96
N GLN A 110 -6.78 3.54 8.51
CA GLN A 110 -6.73 4.97 8.19
C GLN A 110 -6.07 5.19 6.83
N VAL A 111 -5.02 4.40 6.52
CA VAL A 111 -4.33 4.40 5.23
C VAL A 111 -4.05 2.97 4.80
N LEU A 112 -4.29 2.66 3.53
CA LEU A 112 -3.96 1.37 2.92
C LEU A 112 -2.66 1.48 2.13
N LEU A 113 -1.71 0.58 2.41
CA LEU A 113 -0.39 0.56 1.78
C LEU A 113 -0.39 -0.39 0.57
N LEU A 114 -0.21 0.16 -0.62
CA LEU A 114 -0.12 -0.57 -1.88
C LEU A 114 1.33 -0.54 -2.39
N LEU A 115 1.93 -1.71 -2.54
CA LEU A 115 3.33 -1.85 -2.91
C LEU A 115 3.48 -2.65 -4.20
N GLU A 116 4.38 -2.20 -5.09
CA GLU A 116 4.80 -2.95 -6.27
C GLU A 116 6.34 -3.03 -6.31
N ILE A 117 6.87 -4.08 -6.93
CA ILE A 117 8.32 -4.27 -7.08
C ILE A 117 8.92 -3.07 -7.84
N ASN A 118 10.05 -2.56 -7.34
CA ASN A 118 10.77 -1.46 -8.00
C ASN A 118 11.56 -1.97 -9.22
N ALA A 119 10.86 -2.20 -10.31
CA ALA A 119 11.47 -2.64 -11.56
C ALA A 119 10.76 -2.01 -12.77
N PRO A 120 11.49 -1.67 -13.86
CA PRO A 120 10.87 -1.11 -15.06
C PRO A 120 9.78 -2.00 -15.66
N GLN A 121 9.89 -3.32 -15.51
CA GLN A 121 8.95 -4.30 -16.03
C GLN A 121 7.60 -4.30 -15.30
N THR A 122 7.56 -3.77 -14.07
CA THR A 122 6.33 -3.76 -13.26
C THR A 122 5.53 -2.46 -13.39
N ARG A 123 5.99 -1.49 -14.19
CA ARG A 123 5.31 -0.21 -14.40
C ARG A 123 3.86 -0.34 -14.84
N GLY A 124 3.58 -1.27 -15.73
CA GLY A 124 2.23 -1.54 -16.25
C GLY A 124 1.38 -2.46 -15.37
N ILE A 125 1.90 -2.92 -14.22
CA ILE A 125 1.14 -3.82 -13.34
C ILE A 125 0.14 -3.00 -12.51
N ILE A 126 -1.13 -3.33 -12.65
CA ILE A 126 -2.21 -2.84 -11.79
C ILE A 126 -2.63 -3.98 -10.87
N PRO A 127 -2.21 -3.99 -9.59
CA PRO A 127 -2.56 -5.06 -8.66
C PRO A 127 -4.07 -5.13 -8.44
N GLY A 128 -4.65 -6.33 -8.43
CA GLY A 128 -6.09 -6.52 -8.19
C GLY A 128 -6.59 -5.92 -6.88
N LYS A 129 -5.76 -5.94 -5.83
CA LYS A 129 -6.05 -5.33 -4.53
C LYS A 129 -6.27 -3.80 -4.59
N LEU A 130 -5.76 -3.11 -5.61
CA LEU A 130 -6.02 -1.68 -5.80
C LEU A 130 -7.52 -1.38 -5.85
N PHE A 131 -8.27 -2.18 -6.61
CA PHE A 131 -9.71 -1.97 -6.76
C PHE A 131 -10.48 -2.25 -5.47
N GLU A 132 -10.04 -3.22 -4.66
CA GLU A 132 -10.59 -3.47 -3.32
C GLU A 132 -10.29 -2.31 -2.37
N TYR A 133 -9.08 -1.77 -2.39
CA TYR A 133 -8.65 -0.62 -1.60
C TYR A 133 -9.46 0.64 -1.96
N MET A 134 -9.66 0.89 -3.25
CA MET A 134 -10.52 1.98 -3.72
C MET A 134 -11.98 1.78 -3.27
N ALA A 135 -12.48 0.54 -3.28
CA ALA A 135 -13.83 0.22 -2.83
C ALA A 135 -13.99 0.33 -1.31
N ALA A 136 -12.93 0.10 -0.54
CA ALA A 136 -12.91 0.33 0.91
C ALA A 136 -13.07 1.82 1.26
N SER A 137 -12.87 2.73 0.29
CA SER A 137 -12.98 4.19 0.46
C SER A 137 -12.02 4.72 1.53
N ARG A 138 -10.80 4.17 1.56
CA ARG A 138 -9.70 4.63 2.41
C ARG A 138 -8.62 5.27 1.54
N PRO A 139 -7.89 6.27 2.06
CA PRO A 139 -6.70 6.77 1.39
C PRO A 139 -5.72 5.63 1.10
N VAL A 140 -5.14 5.63 -0.09
CA VAL A 140 -4.15 4.64 -0.49
C VAL A 140 -2.80 5.31 -0.64
N LEU A 141 -1.80 4.83 0.09
CA LEU A 141 -0.40 5.18 -0.09
C LEU A 141 0.22 4.13 -1.02
N GLY A 142 0.53 4.52 -2.25
CA GLY A 142 1.19 3.68 -3.24
C GLY A 142 2.70 3.88 -3.21
N ILE A 143 3.50 2.80 -3.22
CA ILE A 143 4.94 2.86 -3.47
C ILE A 143 5.28 1.85 -4.56
N GLY A 144 5.88 2.35 -5.64
CA GLY A 144 6.16 1.54 -6.83
C GLY A 144 7.26 2.13 -7.70
N PRO A 145 7.48 1.56 -8.89
CA PRO A 145 8.50 2.03 -9.81
C PRO A 145 8.13 3.38 -10.43
N ALA A 146 9.13 4.11 -10.91
CA ALA A 146 8.92 5.36 -11.66
C ALA A 146 7.94 5.15 -12.83
N GLY A 147 6.92 6.02 -12.94
CA GLY A 147 5.89 5.92 -13.97
C GLY A 147 4.91 4.76 -13.80
N TRP A 148 4.66 4.31 -12.58
CA TRP A 148 3.73 3.22 -12.28
C TRP A 148 2.28 3.55 -12.63
N GLU A 149 1.63 2.73 -13.48
CA GLU A 149 0.25 2.97 -13.93
C GLU A 149 -0.77 2.96 -12.79
N ALA A 150 -0.60 2.09 -11.80
CA ALA A 150 -1.48 2.06 -10.63
C ALA A 150 -1.34 3.34 -9.78
N GLY A 151 -0.13 3.90 -9.68
CA GLY A 151 0.10 5.19 -9.02
C GLY A 151 -0.62 6.34 -9.75
N ALA A 152 -0.50 6.39 -11.08
CA ALA A 152 -1.23 7.35 -11.90
C ALA A 152 -2.77 7.20 -11.76
N LEU A 153 -3.26 5.96 -11.60
CA LEU A 153 -4.68 5.70 -11.37
C LEU A 153 -5.14 6.21 -10.01
N LEU A 154 -4.36 6.01 -8.94
CA LEU A 154 -4.64 6.55 -7.61
C LEU A 154 -4.82 8.08 -7.65
N GLN A 155 -3.90 8.78 -8.29
CA GLN A 155 -3.93 10.24 -8.43
C GLN A 155 -5.13 10.71 -9.24
N ARG A 156 -5.39 10.12 -10.41
CA ARG A 156 -6.53 10.47 -11.27
C ARG A 156 -7.88 10.26 -10.59
N CYS A 157 -7.99 9.25 -9.75
CA CYS A 157 -9.23 8.95 -9.01
C CYS A 157 -9.35 9.72 -7.69
N GLY A 158 -8.33 10.48 -7.29
CA GLY A 158 -8.33 11.22 -6.02
C GLY A 158 -8.48 10.32 -4.80
N CYS A 159 -7.97 9.07 -4.87
CA CYS A 159 -8.12 8.12 -3.79
C CYS A 159 -6.82 7.83 -3.03
N GLY A 160 -5.73 8.55 -3.33
CA GLY A 160 -4.46 8.41 -2.63
C GLY A 160 -3.31 9.10 -3.34
N ALA A 161 -2.11 8.91 -2.81
CA ALA A 161 -0.85 9.38 -3.35
C ALA A 161 0.04 8.20 -3.74
N SER A 162 0.97 8.43 -4.65
CA SER A 162 1.96 7.43 -5.07
C SER A 162 3.35 8.04 -5.11
N PHE A 163 4.31 7.29 -4.61
CA PHE A 163 5.72 7.67 -4.51
C PHE A 163 6.62 6.57 -5.09
N GLU A 164 7.84 6.95 -5.43
CA GLU A 164 8.91 6.04 -5.77
C GLU A 164 9.67 5.59 -4.51
N TYR A 165 10.47 4.56 -4.62
CA TYR A 165 11.15 3.92 -3.48
C TYR A 165 12.24 4.78 -2.83
N ASP A 166 12.68 5.84 -3.48
CA ASP A 166 13.73 6.77 -3.01
C ASP A 166 13.20 8.16 -2.59
N GLN A 167 11.88 8.37 -2.61
CA GLN A 167 11.24 9.65 -2.31
C GLN A 167 10.93 9.82 -0.81
N GLU A 168 11.90 9.64 0.07
CA GLU A 168 11.74 9.70 1.53
C GLU A 168 11.12 11.03 2.00
N ASP A 169 11.66 12.18 1.55
CA ASP A 169 11.18 13.50 1.96
C ASP A 169 9.73 13.77 1.51
N ALA A 170 9.38 13.29 0.32
CA ALA A 170 8.03 13.46 -0.22
C ALA A 170 7.00 12.55 0.49
N ILE A 171 7.43 11.39 1.00
CA ILE A 171 6.59 10.48 1.81
C ILE A 171 6.35 11.08 3.20
N ALA A 172 7.34 11.80 3.75
CA ALA A 172 7.28 12.39 5.09
C ALA A 172 6.46 13.70 5.14
N ALA A 173 6.32 14.40 4.00
CA ALA A 173 5.61 15.66 3.88
C ALA A 173 4.08 15.50 3.86
#